data_c392d20377bab23c686b9f3ff833b0af
#
_entry.id   c392d20377bab23c686b9f3ff833b0af
#
_cell.length_a   1.000
_cell.length_b   1.000
_cell.length_c   1.000
_cell.angle_alpha   90.00
_cell.angle_beta   90.00
_cell.angle_gamma   90.00
#
_symmetry.space_group_name_H-M   'P 1'
#
loop_
_entity.id
_entity.type
_entity.pdbx_description
1 polymer ?
#
loop_
_entity_poly.entity_id
_entity_poly.type
_entity_poly.pdbx_seq_one_letter_code
_entity_poly.pdbx_strand_id
1 'polypeptide(L)'
;MLRNYLLVAYRSLRRHLGSTLVNLSGLAVGIAVCLLFGTLSWSLLTWDAFHPESDRLYHLYLQWETPSGWSTGGTTGGTTLQELKATFPAVETGTRELTVSQIVSPEAAAPALDPSGDRPKAFEASVDYVDSTFFEVMGFRLARGNPETVLDRPNAAVLSQETARTYFGETNPIGKTLRLDWQSTVTVTG
;
A
#
# COMPACT_ATOMS: atom_id res chain seq x y z
N MET A 1 -27.97 -20.13 -45.36
CA MET A 1 -28.28 -21.12 -44.30
C MET A 1 -28.27 -20.48 -42.91
N LEU A 2 -27.25 -19.68 -42.50
CA LEU A 2 -27.14 -19.07 -41.16
C LEU A 2 -28.35 -18.25 -40.74
N ARG A 3 -28.91 -17.44 -41.67
CA ARG A 3 -30.10 -16.59 -41.41
C ARG A 3 -31.35 -17.41 -41.02
N ASN A 4 -31.54 -18.60 -41.61
CA ASN A 4 -32.65 -19.45 -41.25
C ASN A 4 -32.49 -20.08 -39.86
N TYR A 5 -31.27 -20.48 -39.48
CA TYR A 5 -31.01 -20.99 -38.15
C TYR A 5 -31.24 -19.93 -37.08
N LEU A 6 -30.80 -18.69 -37.32
CA LEU A 6 -31.05 -17.57 -36.41
C LEU A 6 -32.56 -17.27 -36.25
N LEU A 7 -33.33 -17.29 -37.33
CA LEU A 7 -34.79 -17.06 -37.29
C LEU A 7 -35.53 -18.18 -36.53
N VAL A 8 -35.11 -19.43 -36.71
CA VAL A 8 -35.71 -20.57 -35.99
C VAL A 8 -35.35 -20.48 -34.50
N ALA A 9 -34.09 -20.19 -34.17
CA ALA A 9 -33.65 -19.99 -32.79
C ALA A 9 -34.41 -18.85 -32.10
N TYR A 10 -34.57 -17.70 -32.76
CA TYR A 10 -35.35 -16.56 -32.24
C TYR A 10 -36.81 -16.91 -31.96
N ARG A 11 -37.46 -17.62 -32.89
CA ARG A 11 -38.85 -18.08 -32.70
C ARG A 11 -38.97 -19.06 -31.52
N SER A 12 -38.02 -19.99 -31.38
CA SER A 12 -37.98 -20.95 -30.26
C SER A 12 -37.80 -20.24 -28.92
N LEU A 13 -36.88 -19.27 -28.83
CA LEU A 13 -36.66 -18.46 -27.61
C LEU A 13 -37.93 -17.70 -27.22
N ARG A 14 -38.65 -17.10 -28.18
CA ARG A 14 -39.90 -16.39 -27.91
C ARG A 14 -41.04 -17.29 -27.50
N ARG A 15 -41.08 -18.53 -28.00
CA ARG A 15 -42.14 -19.49 -27.66
C ARG A 15 -42.01 -20.04 -26.23
N HIS A 16 -40.77 -20.06 -25.69
CA HIS A 16 -40.47 -20.62 -24.37
C HIS A 16 -39.79 -19.56 -23.45
N LEU A 17 -40.35 -18.34 -23.39
CA LEU A 17 -39.79 -17.21 -22.68
C LEU A 17 -39.44 -17.51 -21.24
N GLY A 18 -40.27 -18.22 -20.47
CA GLY A 18 -40.02 -18.55 -19.09
C GLY A 18 -38.76 -19.39 -18.89
N SER A 19 -38.63 -20.49 -19.64
CA SER A 19 -37.43 -21.34 -19.59
C SER A 19 -36.18 -20.61 -20.09
N THR A 20 -36.35 -19.82 -21.16
CA THR A 20 -35.22 -19.01 -21.70
C THR A 20 -34.71 -17.98 -20.70
N LEU A 21 -35.64 -17.28 -20.03
CA LEU A 21 -35.24 -16.29 -18.99
C LEU A 21 -34.51 -16.93 -17.80
N VAL A 22 -35.00 -18.07 -17.31
CA VAL A 22 -34.37 -18.80 -16.22
C VAL A 22 -32.96 -19.25 -16.64
N ASN A 23 -32.80 -19.84 -17.80
CA ASN A 23 -31.48 -20.28 -18.26
C ASN A 23 -30.53 -19.11 -18.52
N LEU A 24 -31.02 -18.02 -19.11
CA LEU A 24 -30.23 -16.84 -19.40
C LEU A 24 -29.78 -16.15 -18.10
N SER A 25 -30.69 -16.03 -17.12
CA SER A 25 -30.35 -15.44 -15.82
C SER A 25 -29.36 -16.31 -15.07
N GLY A 26 -29.53 -17.64 -15.07
CA GLY A 26 -28.56 -18.55 -14.46
C GLY A 26 -27.16 -18.45 -15.09
N LEU A 27 -27.12 -18.39 -16.44
CA LEU A 27 -25.87 -18.21 -17.16
C LEU A 27 -25.24 -16.83 -16.86
N ALA A 28 -26.03 -15.77 -16.84
CA ALA A 28 -25.55 -14.42 -16.53
C ALA A 28 -24.97 -14.32 -15.13
N VAL A 29 -25.66 -14.90 -14.13
CA VAL A 29 -25.13 -14.96 -12.74
C VAL A 29 -23.85 -15.79 -12.68
N GLY A 30 -23.81 -16.95 -13.33
CA GLY A 30 -22.62 -17.79 -13.39
C GLY A 30 -21.41 -17.05 -13.98
N ILE A 31 -21.58 -16.37 -15.10
CA ILE A 31 -20.53 -15.57 -15.73
C ILE A 31 -20.10 -14.42 -14.82
N ALA A 32 -21.05 -13.71 -14.20
CA ALA A 32 -20.75 -12.60 -13.30
C ALA A 32 -19.91 -13.05 -12.10
N VAL A 33 -20.26 -14.19 -11.49
CA VAL A 33 -19.50 -14.78 -10.38
C VAL A 33 -18.09 -15.20 -10.84
N CYS A 34 -17.97 -15.86 -11.98
CA CYS A 34 -16.66 -16.24 -12.55
C CYS A 34 -15.77 -15.02 -12.82
N LEU A 35 -16.32 -13.95 -13.38
CA LEU A 35 -15.57 -12.72 -13.64
C LEU A 35 -15.15 -12.04 -12.35
N LEU A 36 -16.03 -11.99 -11.35
CA LEU A 36 -15.73 -11.38 -10.06
C LEU A 36 -14.60 -12.13 -9.34
N PHE A 37 -14.69 -13.45 -9.25
CA PHE A 37 -13.62 -14.25 -8.62
C PHE A 37 -12.36 -14.29 -9.48
N GLY A 38 -12.47 -14.27 -10.80
CA GLY A 38 -11.33 -14.21 -11.71
C GLY A 38 -10.54 -12.91 -11.55
N THR A 39 -11.22 -11.77 -11.50
CA THR A 39 -10.58 -10.46 -11.28
C THR A 39 -9.98 -10.34 -9.89
N LEU A 40 -10.67 -10.83 -8.86
CA LEU A 40 -10.15 -10.84 -7.50
C LEU A 40 -8.89 -11.72 -7.38
N SER A 41 -8.94 -12.93 -7.93
CA SER A 41 -7.77 -13.83 -7.94
C SER A 41 -6.60 -13.23 -8.70
N TRP A 42 -6.85 -12.63 -9.85
CA TRP A 42 -5.81 -11.93 -10.62
C TRP A 42 -5.20 -10.78 -9.81
N SER A 43 -6.03 -9.96 -9.18
CA SER A 43 -5.57 -8.86 -8.33
C SER A 43 -4.68 -9.36 -7.18
N LEU A 44 -5.08 -10.44 -6.49
CA LEU A 44 -4.30 -11.00 -5.40
C LEU A 44 -2.96 -11.61 -5.86
N LEU A 45 -2.94 -12.26 -7.03
CA LEU A 45 -1.72 -12.86 -7.58
C LEU A 45 -0.74 -11.83 -8.15
N THR A 46 -1.23 -10.64 -8.50
CA THR A 46 -0.40 -9.57 -9.06
C THR A 46 -0.17 -8.42 -8.09
N TRP A 47 -0.59 -8.56 -6.83
CA TRP A 47 -0.52 -7.48 -5.83
C TRP A 47 0.91 -6.93 -5.67
N ASP A 48 1.91 -7.82 -5.61
CA ASP A 48 3.31 -7.44 -5.41
C ASP A 48 4.10 -7.30 -6.73
N ALA A 49 3.46 -7.52 -7.88
CA ALA A 49 4.14 -7.48 -9.19
C ALA A 49 4.64 -6.09 -9.61
N PHE A 50 4.27 -5.03 -8.87
CA PHE A 50 4.78 -3.69 -9.12
C PHE A 50 6.20 -3.47 -8.59
N HIS A 51 6.68 -4.32 -7.67
CA HIS A 51 8.06 -4.29 -7.20
C HIS A 51 8.99 -4.83 -8.28
N PRO A 52 10.04 -4.08 -8.69
CA PRO A 52 10.95 -4.49 -9.77
C PRO A 52 11.63 -5.84 -9.52
N GLU A 53 11.89 -6.17 -8.26
CA GLU A 53 12.59 -7.38 -7.82
C GLU A 53 11.71 -8.29 -6.95
N SER A 54 10.41 -8.35 -7.25
CA SER A 54 9.43 -9.12 -6.45
C SER A 54 9.83 -10.58 -6.25
N ASP A 55 10.51 -11.20 -7.22
CA ASP A 55 10.97 -12.59 -7.16
C ASP A 55 12.08 -12.82 -6.11
N ARG A 56 12.75 -11.76 -5.68
CA ARG A 56 13.86 -11.79 -4.73
C ARG A 56 13.55 -11.08 -3.41
N LEU A 57 12.36 -10.51 -3.30
CA LEU A 57 11.90 -9.81 -2.11
C LEU A 57 11.23 -10.79 -1.15
N TYR A 58 11.76 -10.87 0.07
CA TYR A 58 11.25 -11.77 1.10
C TYR A 58 10.85 -10.98 2.35
N HIS A 59 9.66 -11.26 2.85
CA HIS A 59 9.22 -10.73 4.12
C HIS A 59 9.55 -11.69 5.26
N LEU A 60 10.18 -11.19 6.33
CA LEU A 60 10.57 -11.99 7.48
C LEU A 60 9.46 -11.99 8.52
N TYR A 61 9.09 -13.19 8.95
CA TYR A 61 8.18 -13.41 10.06
C TYR A 61 8.89 -14.10 11.20
N LEU A 62 8.59 -13.68 12.42
CA LEU A 62 8.99 -14.39 13.62
C LEU A 62 7.95 -15.46 13.92
N GLN A 63 8.38 -16.69 14.16
CA GLN A 63 7.51 -17.79 14.56
C GLN A 63 7.97 -18.31 15.91
N TRP A 64 7.04 -18.49 16.84
CA TRP A 64 7.32 -19.03 18.17
C TRP A 64 6.26 -20.02 18.59
N GLU A 65 6.66 -20.97 19.42
CA GLU A 65 5.77 -21.98 19.98
C GLU A 65 5.06 -21.41 21.21
N THR A 66 3.75 -21.62 21.27
CA THR A 66 2.90 -21.28 22.41
C THR A 66 2.24 -22.57 22.95
N PRO A 67 1.71 -22.59 24.18
CA PRO A 67 0.97 -23.75 24.70
C PRO A 67 -0.22 -24.17 23.84
N SER A 68 -0.75 -23.26 23.01
CA SER A 68 -1.88 -23.52 22.10
C SER A 68 -1.44 -23.83 20.65
N GLY A 69 -0.14 -23.92 20.38
CA GLY A 69 0.44 -24.17 19.04
C GLY A 69 1.38 -23.06 18.59
N TRP A 70 1.72 -23.07 17.29
CA TRP A 70 2.61 -22.07 16.69
C TRP A 70 1.88 -20.73 16.49
N SER A 71 2.53 -19.66 16.91
CA SER A 71 2.12 -18.29 16.64
C SER A 71 3.13 -17.61 15.72
N THR A 72 2.63 -16.74 14.85
CA THR A 72 3.46 -16.00 13.88
C THR A 72 3.25 -14.51 14.09
N GLY A 73 4.33 -13.74 14.15
CA GLY A 73 4.31 -12.28 14.22
C GLY A 73 5.17 -11.66 13.15
N GLY A 74 4.72 -10.53 12.61
CA GLY A 74 5.46 -9.75 11.62
C GLY A 74 6.58 -8.87 12.22
N THR A 75 6.65 -8.76 13.55
CA THR A 75 7.65 -7.92 14.20
C THR A 75 8.89 -8.73 14.55
N THR A 76 10.02 -8.36 13.99
CA THR A 76 11.35 -8.95 14.28
C THR A 76 12.18 -8.00 15.15
N GLY A 77 13.23 -8.53 15.78
CA GLY A 77 14.15 -7.70 16.56
C GLY A 77 14.93 -6.71 15.69
N GLY A 78 15.30 -5.56 16.25
CA GLY A 78 16.01 -4.52 15.51
C GLY A 78 17.38 -4.93 14.95
N THR A 79 18.02 -5.99 15.51
CA THR A 79 19.32 -6.55 15.07
C THR A 79 19.19 -7.66 14.05
N THR A 80 17.99 -8.20 13.85
CA THR A 80 17.75 -9.40 13.01
C THR A 80 18.31 -9.26 11.59
N LEU A 81 18.14 -8.11 10.96
CA LEU A 81 18.67 -7.86 9.62
C LEU A 81 20.21 -7.94 9.58
N GLN A 82 20.88 -7.38 10.58
CA GLN A 82 22.35 -7.42 10.65
C GLN A 82 22.87 -8.83 10.87
N GLU A 83 22.20 -9.60 11.72
CA GLU A 83 22.54 -11.01 11.99
C GLU A 83 22.31 -11.89 10.75
N LEU A 84 21.22 -11.66 10.04
CA LEU A 84 20.93 -12.34 8.78
C LEU A 84 22.00 -12.06 7.71
N LYS A 85 22.37 -10.80 7.51
CA LYS A 85 23.43 -10.42 6.56
C LYS A 85 24.79 -11.04 6.93
N ALA A 86 25.08 -11.14 8.22
CA ALA A 86 26.31 -11.76 8.70
C ALA A 86 26.33 -13.28 8.55
N THR A 87 25.16 -13.92 8.66
CA THR A 87 25.04 -15.40 8.64
C THR A 87 24.79 -15.96 7.23
N PHE A 88 24.04 -15.22 6.40
CA PHE A 88 23.62 -15.68 5.09
C PHE A 88 24.12 -14.73 4.00
N PRO A 89 25.21 -15.08 3.28
CA PRO A 89 25.74 -14.25 2.19
C PRO A 89 24.80 -14.01 1.01
N ALA A 90 23.73 -14.82 0.91
CA ALA A 90 22.68 -14.63 -0.11
C ALA A 90 21.77 -13.43 0.18
N VAL A 91 21.80 -12.86 1.39
CA VAL A 91 21.06 -11.66 1.77
C VAL A 91 21.89 -10.44 1.39
N GLU A 92 21.59 -9.86 0.24
CA GLU A 92 22.32 -8.70 -0.31
C GLU A 92 22.00 -7.42 0.45
N THR A 93 20.71 -7.12 0.59
CA THR A 93 20.22 -5.92 1.27
C THR A 93 18.91 -6.22 2.00
N GLY A 94 18.43 -5.27 2.77
CA GLY A 94 17.16 -5.38 3.47
C GLY A 94 16.79 -4.04 4.12
N THR A 95 15.53 -3.90 4.46
CA THR A 95 14.99 -2.75 5.17
C THR A 95 14.09 -3.21 6.30
N ARG A 96 14.01 -2.41 7.34
CA ARG A 96 13.05 -2.61 8.43
C ARG A 96 11.96 -1.56 8.29
N GLU A 97 10.77 -1.94 8.67
CA GLU A 97 9.61 -1.07 8.65
C GLU A 97 8.85 -1.20 9.98
N LEU A 98 8.45 -0.07 10.54
CA LEU A 98 7.61 0.00 11.72
C LEU A 98 6.53 1.06 11.50
N THR A 99 5.30 0.60 11.36
CA THR A 99 4.12 1.47 11.19
C THR A 99 3.57 1.89 12.55
N VAL A 100 3.42 3.18 12.76
CA VAL A 100 2.87 3.77 13.99
C VAL A 100 1.83 4.84 13.62
N SER A 101 0.69 4.83 14.30
CA SER A 101 -0.29 5.91 14.18
C SER A 101 0.14 7.11 15.01
N GLN A 102 0.29 8.27 14.39
CA GLN A 102 0.78 9.48 15.04
C GLN A 102 0.02 10.72 14.59
N ILE A 103 0.00 11.74 15.44
CA ILE A 103 -0.52 13.06 15.06
C ILE A 103 0.56 13.80 14.26
N VAL A 104 0.24 14.11 13.01
CA VAL A 104 1.14 14.82 12.11
C VAL A 104 0.60 16.21 11.84
N SER A 105 1.45 17.23 11.97
CA SER A 105 1.11 18.62 11.71
C SER A 105 2.26 19.37 11.02
N PRO A 106 1.98 20.38 10.19
CA PRO A 106 3.01 21.32 9.74
C PRO A 106 3.68 22.01 10.93
N GLU A 107 4.98 22.25 10.89
CA GLU A 107 5.72 22.91 11.98
C GLU A 107 5.19 24.33 12.26
N ALA A 108 4.69 25.01 11.23
CA ALA A 108 4.06 26.32 11.37
C ALA A 108 2.75 26.29 12.18
N ALA A 109 2.14 25.10 12.35
CA ALA A 109 0.98 24.91 13.20
C ALA A 109 1.45 24.69 14.65
N ALA A 110 1.63 25.76 15.40
CA ALA A 110 1.88 25.68 16.84
C ALA A 110 0.71 24.95 17.54
N PRO A 111 0.93 24.27 18.69
CA PRO A 111 -0.15 23.61 19.45
C PRO A 111 -1.20 24.62 19.99
N ALA A 112 -0.92 25.91 19.94
CA ALA A 112 -1.87 26.96 20.28
C ALA A 112 -2.90 27.16 19.14
N LEU A 113 -4.14 27.50 19.52
CA LEU A 113 -5.15 27.99 18.56
C LEU A 113 -4.52 29.15 17.77
N ASP A 114 -4.74 29.19 16.46
CA ASP A 114 -4.37 30.38 15.69
C ASP A 114 -5.17 31.58 16.17
N PRO A 115 -4.80 32.82 15.81
CA PRO A 115 -5.53 34.01 16.21
C PRO A 115 -7.01 34.05 15.77
N SER A 116 -7.41 33.22 14.79
CA SER A 116 -8.79 33.01 14.35
C SER A 116 -9.56 32.02 15.21
N GLY A 117 -8.90 31.33 16.13
CA GLY A 117 -9.50 30.28 16.97
C GLY A 117 -9.58 28.91 16.30
N ASP A 118 -9.00 28.78 15.11
CA ASP A 118 -8.93 27.50 14.38
C ASP A 118 -7.85 26.59 14.98
N ARG A 119 -8.14 25.31 15.01
CA ARG A 119 -7.13 24.32 15.39
C ARG A 119 -6.11 24.17 14.25
N PRO A 120 -4.81 24.03 14.58
CA PRO A 120 -3.82 23.73 13.56
C PRO A 120 -4.24 22.48 12.79
N LYS A 121 -3.93 22.43 11.50
CA LYS A 121 -4.16 21.27 10.63
C LYS A 121 -3.30 20.10 11.10
N ALA A 122 -3.77 19.40 12.12
CA ALA A 122 -3.16 18.20 12.65
C ALA A 122 -4.09 17.02 12.37
N PHE A 123 -3.56 15.96 11.81
CA PHE A 123 -4.33 14.77 11.49
C PHE A 123 -3.61 13.54 12.06
N GLU A 124 -4.39 12.58 12.51
CA GLU A 124 -3.86 11.26 12.78
C GLU A 124 -3.51 10.60 11.45
N ALA A 125 -2.27 10.17 11.31
CA ALA A 125 -1.74 9.53 10.11
C ALA A 125 -0.91 8.31 10.47
N SER A 126 -0.91 7.31 9.60
CA SER A 126 0.03 6.21 9.67
C SER A 126 1.40 6.69 9.21
N VAL A 127 2.40 6.52 10.06
CA VAL A 127 3.78 6.90 9.79
C VAL A 127 4.64 5.63 9.80
N ASP A 128 5.31 5.38 8.71
CA ASP A 128 6.20 4.24 8.55
C ASP A 128 7.64 4.68 8.82
N TYR A 129 8.22 4.16 9.89
CA TYR A 129 9.64 4.32 10.20
C TYR A 129 10.42 3.26 9.45
N VAL A 130 11.31 3.69 8.58
CA VAL A 130 12.04 2.81 7.67
C VAL A 130 13.54 3.09 7.70
N ASP A 131 14.33 2.11 7.27
CA ASP A 131 15.77 2.31 7.05
C ASP A 131 16.03 3.13 5.77
N SER A 132 17.22 3.71 5.63
CA SER A 132 17.63 4.47 4.44
C SER A 132 17.59 3.63 3.16
N THR A 133 17.72 2.31 3.27
CA THR A 133 17.66 1.35 2.15
C THR A 133 16.24 1.04 1.67
N PHE A 134 15.20 1.62 2.26
CA PHE A 134 13.81 1.30 1.97
C PHE A 134 13.47 1.44 0.48
N PHE A 135 13.82 2.56 -0.14
CA PHE A 135 13.51 2.80 -1.56
C PHE A 135 14.33 1.92 -2.49
N GLU A 136 15.56 1.57 -2.11
CA GLU A 136 16.40 0.63 -2.85
C GLU A 136 15.78 -0.78 -2.84
N VAL A 137 15.38 -1.26 -1.66
CA VAL A 137 14.79 -2.60 -1.48
C VAL A 137 13.41 -2.71 -2.11
N MET A 138 12.56 -1.72 -1.87
CA MET A 138 11.17 -1.75 -2.36
C MET A 138 11.01 -1.29 -3.81
N GLY A 139 12.00 -0.58 -4.36
CA GLY A 139 11.97 -0.11 -5.75
C GLY A 139 10.88 0.92 -6.04
N PHE A 140 10.36 1.62 -5.04
CA PHE A 140 9.38 2.68 -5.24
C PHE A 140 9.97 3.86 -6.00
N ARG A 141 9.19 4.40 -6.93
CA ARG A 141 9.57 5.60 -7.68
C ARG A 141 9.10 6.84 -6.96
N LEU A 142 10.01 7.79 -6.76
CA LEU A 142 9.67 9.09 -6.23
C LEU A 142 9.20 10.02 -7.34
N ALA A 143 8.16 10.80 -7.07
CA ALA A 143 7.74 11.89 -7.95
C ALA A 143 8.74 13.07 -7.89
N ARG A 144 9.39 13.24 -6.75
CA ARG A 144 10.44 14.24 -6.49
C ARG A 144 11.45 13.67 -5.50
N GLY A 145 12.71 14.14 -5.57
CA GLY A 145 13.80 13.62 -4.77
C GLY A 145 14.58 12.50 -5.48
N ASN A 146 15.71 12.10 -4.89
CA ASN A 146 16.51 10.98 -5.36
C ASN A 146 16.32 9.80 -4.40
N PRO A 147 15.85 8.63 -4.86
CA PRO A 147 15.63 7.45 -4.02
C PRO A 147 16.85 7.03 -3.19
N GLU A 148 18.05 7.24 -3.74
CA GLU A 148 19.30 6.85 -3.07
C GLU A 148 19.67 7.74 -1.88
N THR A 149 19.21 9.00 -1.86
CA THR A 149 19.62 9.98 -0.85
C THR A 149 18.47 10.58 -0.04
N VAL A 150 17.23 10.25 -0.40
CA VAL A 150 16.04 10.85 0.20
C VAL A 150 15.90 10.56 1.69
N LEU A 151 16.45 9.43 2.18
CA LEU A 151 16.43 9.00 3.58
C LEU A 151 17.83 8.94 4.22
N ASP A 152 18.85 9.55 3.63
CA ASP A 152 20.22 9.51 4.15
C ASP A 152 20.41 10.29 5.45
N ARG A 153 19.50 11.19 5.76
CA ARG A 153 19.58 12.04 6.94
C ARG A 153 18.60 11.59 8.01
N PRO A 154 18.98 11.59 9.26
CA PRO A 154 18.05 11.44 10.36
C PRO A 154 16.93 12.47 10.25
N ASN A 155 15.71 12.06 10.57
CA ASN A 155 14.51 12.91 10.48
C ASN A 155 14.16 13.37 9.03
N ALA A 156 14.63 12.68 8.01
CA ALA A 156 14.12 12.82 6.66
C ALA A 156 12.73 12.16 6.55
N ALA A 157 11.84 12.77 5.78
CA ALA A 157 10.50 12.24 5.55
C ALA A 157 10.13 12.30 4.07
N VAL A 158 9.48 11.25 3.59
CA VAL A 158 8.88 11.20 2.26
C VAL A 158 7.38 11.16 2.41
N LEU A 159 6.67 11.91 1.60
CA LEU A 159 5.22 12.03 1.65
C LEU A 159 4.59 11.44 0.39
N SER A 160 3.44 10.83 0.55
CA SER A 160 2.58 10.58 -0.62
C SER A 160 2.11 11.91 -1.22
N GLN A 161 1.82 11.92 -2.51
CA GLN A 161 1.32 13.11 -3.19
C GLN A 161 0.02 13.64 -2.56
N GLU A 162 -0.84 12.74 -2.09
CA GLU A 162 -2.08 13.08 -1.41
C GLU A 162 -1.82 13.74 -0.05
N THR A 163 -0.92 13.16 0.75
CA THR A 163 -0.50 13.71 2.04
C THR A 163 0.14 15.09 1.88
N ALA A 164 1.01 15.24 0.89
CA ALA A 164 1.65 16.52 0.60
C ALA A 164 0.61 17.61 0.27
N ARG A 165 -0.41 17.29 -0.54
CA ARG A 165 -1.53 18.22 -0.85
C ARG A 165 -2.35 18.57 0.38
N THR A 166 -2.60 17.60 1.24
CA THR A 166 -3.39 17.81 2.47
C THR A 166 -2.72 18.81 3.40
N TYR A 167 -1.40 18.68 3.61
CA TYR A 167 -0.66 19.55 4.53
C TYR A 167 -0.20 20.87 3.91
N PHE A 168 0.19 20.86 2.64
CA PHE A 168 0.87 21.99 2.00
C PHE A 168 0.13 22.58 0.80
N GLY A 169 -1.01 21.99 0.40
CA GLY A 169 -1.76 22.40 -0.78
C GLY A 169 -0.94 22.22 -2.06
N GLU A 170 -0.95 23.22 -2.94
CA GLU A 170 -0.18 23.19 -4.20
C GLU A 170 1.28 23.65 -4.05
N THR A 171 1.70 24.02 -2.82
CA THR A 171 3.07 24.48 -2.61
C THR A 171 4.04 23.30 -2.57
N ASN A 172 5.29 23.53 -3.03
CA ASN A 172 6.33 22.50 -2.98
C ASN A 172 6.61 22.08 -1.51
N PRO A 173 6.44 20.79 -1.16
CA PRO A 173 6.64 20.32 0.20
C PRO A 173 8.11 20.13 0.56
N ILE A 174 9.02 19.96 -0.43
CA ILE A 174 10.44 19.67 -0.21
C ILE A 174 11.10 20.78 0.63
N GLY A 175 11.80 20.38 1.67
CA GLY A 175 12.46 21.27 2.62
C GLY A 175 11.56 21.84 3.71
N LYS A 176 10.25 21.59 3.65
CA LYS A 176 9.33 21.94 4.73
C LYS A 176 9.40 20.92 5.85
N THR A 177 8.95 21.33 7.04
CA THR A 177 9.00 20.51 8.25
C THR A 177 7.60 20.11 8.72
N LEU A 178 7.53 18.90 9.26
CA LEU A 178 6.37 18.34 9.93
C LEU A 178 6.74 17.97 11.37
N ARG A 179 5.79 18.09 12.26
CA ARG A 179 5.90 17.62 13.65
C ARG A 179 5.10 16.34 13.81
N LEU A 180 5.73 15.37 14.49
CA LEU A 180 5.15 14.09 14.84
C LEU A 180 4.88 14.08 16.34
N ASP A 181 3.65 13.85 16.77
CA ASP A 181 3.17 13.84 18.16
C ASP A 181 3.64 15.05 18.98
N TRP A 182 3.86 16.21 18.34
CA TRP A 182 4.35 17.44 18.96
C TRP A 182 5.77 17.34 19.57
N GLN A 183 6.44 16.19 19.42
CA GLN A 183 7.74 15.89 20.05
C GLN A 183 8.89 15.89 19.06
N SER A 184 8.69 15.32 17.89
CA SER A 184 9.73 15.16 16.88
C SER A 184 9.44 16.03 15.66
N THR A 185 10.48 16.56 15.03
CA THR A 185 10.40 17.30 13.77
C THR A 185 11.09 16.52 12.68
N VAL A 186 10.43 16.38 11.54
CA VAL A 186 10.98 15.75 10.35
C VAL A 186 10.97 16.72 9.18
N THR A 187 11.93 16.59 8.29
CA THR A 187 12.05 17.45 7.08
C THR A 187 11.64 16.65 5.86
N VAL A 188 10.79 17.21 5.05
CA VAL A 188 10.32 16.58 3.80
C VAL A 188 11.44 16.63 2.77
N THR A 189 11.83 15.46 2.26
CA THR A 189 12.93 15.26 1.31
C THR A 189 12.49 14.66 -0.03
N GLY A 190 11.26 14.09 -0.08
CA GLY A 190 10.71 13.47 -1.27
C GLY A 190 9.19 13.42 -1.31
#